data_469edef569d36bb0fa5e2066fe82f4a0
#
_entry.id   469edef569d36bb0fa5e2066fe82f4a0
#
_cell.length_a   1.000
_cell.length_b   1.000
_cell.length_c   1.000
_cell.angle_alpha   90.00
_cell.angle_beta   90.00
_cell.angle_gamma   90.00
#
_symmetry.space_group_name_H-M   'P 1'
#
loop_
_entity.id
_entity.type
_entity.pdbx_description
1 polymer ?
#
loop_
_entity_poly.entity_id
_entity_poly.type
_entity_poly.pdbx_seq_one_letter_code
_entity_poly.pdbx_strand_id
1 'polypeptide(L)'
;MQKIKSKEELKLIEPKMYKVILLNDDITTMDFVVEVLINIFHFNFEKANQVMLEIHCNGAGICGIYTQEIALSKQKQVLNLAKRANFPLQVKVEEE
;
A
#
# COMPACT_ATOMS: atom_id res chain seq x y z
N MET A 1 16.62 -13.91 29.09
CA MET A 1 16.45 -14.27 27.70
C MET A 1 15.20 -15.15 27.52
N GLN A 2 14.21 -14.70 26.79
CA GLN A 2 13.01 -15.50 26.55
C GLN A 2 13.27 -16.51 25.46
N LYS A 3 12.92 -17.75 25.72
CA LYS A 3 12.93 -18.78 24.67
C LYS A 3 11.53 -18.98 24.14
N ILE A 4 11.39 -18.86 22.85
CA ILE A 4 10.14 -19.17 22.17
C ILE A 4 10.06 -20.68 22.04
N LYS A 5 9.06 -21.28 22.67
CA LYS A 5 8.94 -22.73 22.79
C LYS A 5 8.04 -23.37 21.75
N SER A 6 7.17 -22.59 21.09
CA SER A 6 6.23 -23.11 20.11
C SER A 6 5.92 -22.10 19.02
N LYS A 7 5.39 -22.58 17.90
CA LYS A 7 4.93 -21.71 16.82
C LYS A 7 3.78 -20.81 17.26
N GLU A 8 2.97 -21.26 18.21
CA GLU A 8 1.85 -20.49 18.72
C GLU A 8 2.31 -19.31 19.53
N GLU A 9 3.35 -19.50 20.38
CA GLU A 9 3.96 -18.40 21.13
C GLU A 9 4.57 -17.37 20.19
N LEU A 10 5.22 -17.83 19.12
CA LEU A 10 5.80 -16.94 18.13
C LEU A 10 4.72 -16.10 17.44
N LYS A 11 3.59 -16.70 17.08
CA LYS A 11 2.46 -15.98 16.48
C LYS A 11 1.88 -14.92 17.40
N LEU A 12 1.83 -15.18 18.70
CA LEU A 12 1.29 -14.23 19.68
C LEU A 12 2.16 -12.98 19.84
N ILE A 13 3.46 -13.09 19.59
CA ILE A 13 4.38 -11.96 19.72
C ILE A 13 4.68 -11.27 18.39
N GLU A 14 4.24 -11.82 17.27
CA GLU A 14 4.39 -11.17 15.97
C GLU A 14 3.44 -9.97 15.87
N PRO A 15 3.92 -8.82 15.38
CA PRO A 15 3.05 -7.69 15.17
C PRO A 15 2.04 -8.00 14.06
N LYS A 16 0.85 -7.45 14.18
CA LYS A 16 -0.14 -7.50 13.11
C LYS A 16 0.36 -6.70 11.93
N MET A 17 0.13 -7.22 10.73
CA MET A 17 0.52 -6.57 9.49
C MET A 17 -0.71 -6.04 8.78
N TYR A 18 -0.52 -4.99 8.01
CA TYR A 18 -1.59 -4.28 7.32
C TYR A 18 -1.25 -4.09 5.86
N LYS A 19 -2.25 -4.30 5.02
CA LYS A 19 -2.14 -4.08 3.58
C LYS A 19 -2.50 -2.64 3.25
N VAL A 20 -1.71 -2.00 2.42
CA VAL A 20 -2.05 -0.70 1.82
C VAL A 20 -2.57 -0.96 0.42
N ILE A 21 -3.81 -0.57 0.17
CA ILE A 21 -4.54 -0.89 -1.05
C ILE A 21 -4.91 0.40 -1.76
N LEU A 22 -4.50 0.56 -3.02
CA LEU A 22 -4.93 1.66 -3.86
C LEU A 22 -6.18 1.24 -4.62
N LEU A 23 -7.14 2.17 -4.71
CA LEU A 23 -8.40 1.95 -5.40
C LEU A 23 -8.40 2.69 -6.75
N ASN A 24 -8.91 2.02 -7.77
CA ASN A 24 -9.08 2.65 -9.07
C ASN A 24 -10.22 3.68 -9.05
N ASP A 25 -10.07 4.74 -9.83
CA ASP A 25 -11.13 5.70 -10.10
C ASP A 25 -10.98 6.23 -11.54
N ASP A 26 -12.00 6.94 -12.03
CA ASP A 26 -12.04 7.39 -13.43
C ASP A 26 -11.27 8.69 -13.68
N ILE A 27 -10.77 9.34 -12.65
CA ILE A 27 -10.16 10.68 -12.75
C ILE A 27 -8.64 10.63 -12.57
N THR A 28 -8.17 9.86 -11.59
CA THR A 28 -6.74 9.73 -11.32
C THR A 28 -6.04 9.09 -12.52
N THR A 29 -5.02 9.76 -13.04
CA THR A 29 -4.31 9.25 -14.21
C THR A 29 -3.43 8.04 -13.88
N MET A 30 -3.22 7.18 -14.88
CA MET A 30 -2.32 6.03 -14.76
C MET A 30 -0.90 6.49 -14.46
N ASP A 31 -0.45 7.57 -15.10
CA ASP A 31 0.89 8.11 -14.87
C ASP A 31 1.08 8.55 -13.42
N PHE A 32 0.06 9.15 -12.82
CA PHE A 32 0.11 9.54 -11.42
C PHE A 32 0.21 8.33 -10.50
N VAL A 33 -0.57 7.28 -10.78
CA VAL A 33 -0.53 6.04 -9.99
C VAL A 33 0.87 5.42 -10.06
N VAL A 34 1.47 5.37 -11.25
CA VAL A 34 2.85 4.86 -11.41
C VAL A 34 3.83 5.69 -10.58
N GLU A 35 3.70 7.01 -10.62
CA GLU A 35 4.54 7.92 -9.83
C GLU A 35 4.43 7.64 -8.33
N VAL A 36 3.21 7.45 -7.82
CA VAL A 36 2.95 7.09 -6.41
C VAL A 36 3.64 5.78 -6.06
N LEU A 37 3.50 4.77 -6.92
CA LEU A 37 4.08 3.45 -6.67
C LEU A 37 5.61 3.50 -6.65
N ILE A 38 6.22 4.33 -7.47
CA ILE A 38 7.68 4.49 -7.48
C ILE A 38 8.15 5.32 -6.27
N ASN A 39 7.54 6.48 -6.03
CA ASN A 39 8.04 7.44 -5.04
C ASN A 39 7.68 7.10 -3.60
N ILE A 40 6.53 6.49 -3.36
CA ILE A 40 6.07 6.19 -2.00
C ILE A 40 6.30 4.72 -1.65
N PHE A 41 6.06 3.80 -2.58
CA PHE A 41 6.19 2.37 -2.34
C PHE A 41 7.52 1.80 -2.86
N HIS A 42 8.34 2.61 -3.51
CA HIS A 42 9.70 2.28 -3.94
C HIS A 42 9.79 1.11 -4.92
N PHE A 43 8.75 0.93 -5.74
CA PHE A 43 8.81 -0.04 -6.83
C PHE A 43 9.68 0.49 -7.97
N ASN A 44 10.33 -0.41 -8.68
CA ASN A 44 10.96 -0.02 -9.94
C ASN A 44 9.88 0.23 -11.00
N PHE A 45 10.26 0.79 -12.13
CA PHE A 45 9.33 1.19 -13.18
C PHE A 45 8.48 0.01 -13.70
N GLU A 46 9.10 -1.14 -13.94
CA GLU A 46 8.38 -2.32 -14.43
C GLU A 46 7.32 -2.80 -13.43
N LYS A 47 7.70 -2.91 -12.16
CA LYS A 47 6.78 -3.36 -11.12
C LYS A 47 5.67 -2.35 -10.89
N ALA A 48 6.01 -1.06 -10.93
CA ALA A 48 5.01 0.00 -10.77
C ALA A 48 3.96 -0.06 -11.89
N ASN A 49 4.39 -0.26 -13.13
CA ASN A 49 3.45 -0.41 -14.25
C ASN A 49 2.59 -1.66 -14.12
N GLN A 50 3.16 -2.77 -13.68
CA GLN A 50 2.42 -4.00 -13.46
C GLN A 50 1.33 -3.82 -12.40
N VAL A 51 1.67 -3.21 -11.27
CA VAL A 51 0.72 -2.97 -10.19
C VAL A 51 -0.34 -1.95 -10.62
N MET A 52 0.06 -0.91 -11.34
CA MET A 52 -0.89 0.08 -11.88
C MET A 52 -1.93 -0.60 -12.77
N LEU A 53 -1.53 -1.52 -13.63
CA LEU A 53 -2.46 -2.26 -14.48
C LEU A 53 -3.39 -3.15 -13.66
N GLU A 54 -2.89 -3.78 -12.60
CA GLU A 54 -3.74 -4.55 -11.68
C GLU A 54 -4.82 -3.66 -11.06
N ILE A 55 -4.45 -2.47 -10.60
CA ILE A 55 -5.38 -1.51 -10.02
C ILE A 55 -6.43 -1.11 -11.06
N HIS A 56 -5.98 -0.77 -12.27
CA HIS A 56 -6.85 -0.34 -13.35
C HIS A 56 -7.83 -1.44 -13.77
N CYS A 57 -7.37 -2.67 -13.92
CA CYS A 57 -8.17 -3.78 -14.42
C CYS A 57 -9.04 -4.43 -13.35
N ASN A 58 -8.56 -4.51 -12.11
CA ASN A 58 -9.24 -5.22 -11.03
C ASN A 58 -9.99 -4.29 -10.06
N GLY A 59 -9.81 -2.99 -10.20
CA GLY A 59 -10.44 -2.00 -9.33
C GLY A 59 -9.65 -1.65 -8.09
N ALA A 60 -8.68 -2.47 -7.71
CA ALA A 60 -7.84 -2.27 -6.54
C ALA A 60 -6.55 -3.09 -6.65
N GLY A 61 -5.51 -2.67 -5.94
CA GLY A 61 -4.26 -3.41 -5.89
C GLY A 61 -3.52 -3.18 -4.57
N ILE A 62 -2.87 -4.21 -4.08
CA ILE A 62 -2.06 -4.15 -2.86
C ILE A 62 -0.70 -3.57 -3.23
N CYS A 63 -0.32 -2.48 -2.56
CA CYS A 63 0.94 -1.79 -2.82
C CYS A 63 2.04 -2.15 -1.83
N GLY A 64 1.68 -2.70 -0.69
CA GLY A 64 2.64 -3.13 0.31
C GLY A 64 1.96 -3.63 1.56
N ILE A 65 2.75 -4.32 2.39
CA ILE A 65 2.30 -4.87 3.66
C ILE A 65 3.28 -4.41 4.72
N TYR A 66 2.77 -3.75 5.75
CA TYR A 66 3.58 -3.06 6.76
C TYR A 66 2.97 -3.23 8.14
N THR A 67 3.71 -2.83 9.18
CA THR A 67 3.10 -2.62 10.49
C THR A 67 2.06 -1.50 10.37
N GLN A 68 1.13 -1.44 11.32
CA GLN A 68 0.05 -0.46 11.29
C GLN A 68 0.57 0.98 11.16
N GLU A 69 1.56 1.33 11.93
CA GLU A 69 2.13 2.68 11.93
C GLU A 69 2.67 3.07 10.55
N ILE A 70 3.43 2.18 9.94
CA ILE A 70 4.00 2.43 8.62
C ILE A 70 2.91 2.45 7.55
N ALA A 71 1.95 1.53 7.61
CA ALA A 71 0.84 1.49 6.67
C ALA A 71 0.04 2.79 6.68
N LEU A 72 -0.29 3.31 7.87
CA LEU A 72 -1.00 4.57 8.01
C LEU A 72 -0.17 5.76 7.51
N SER A 73 1.15 5.72 7.72
CA SER A 73 2.05 6.75 7.20
C SER A 73 2.06 6.75 5.67
N LYS A 74 2.12 5.57 5.05
CA LYS A 74 2.06 5.44 3.58
C LYS A 74 0.73 5.96 3.03
N GLN A 75 -0.37 5.60 3.67
CA GLN A 75 -1.69 6.10 3.30
C GLN A 75 -1.73 7.63 3.32
N LYS A 76 -1.24 8.24 4.36
CA LYS A 76 -1.21 9.70 4.49
C LYS A 76 -0.35 10.35 3.41
N GLN A 77 0.79 9.76 3.09
CA GLN A 77 1.67 10.26 2.02
C GLN A 77 0.98 10.25 0.67
N VAL A 78 0.28 9.15 0.35
CA VAL A 78 -0.46 9.03 -0.91
C VAL A 78 -1.57 10.07 -0.99
N LEU A 79 -2.37 10.19 0.08
CA LEU A 79 -3.49 11.13 0.11
C LEU A 79 -3.01 12.58 -0.02
N ASN A 80 -1.92 12.94 0.63
CA ASN A 80 -1.34 14.28 0.53
C ASN A 80 -0.86 14.58 -0.88
N LEU A 81 -0.19 13.63 -1.51
CA LEU A 81 0.31 13.81 -2.87
C LEU A 81 -0.85 13.92 -3.87
N ALA A 82 -1.86 13.07 -3.73
CA ALA A 82 -3.05 13.11 -4.58
C ALA A 82 -3.81 14.43 -4.45
N LYS A 83 -3.95 14.94 -3.22
CA LYS A 83 -4.60 16.22 -2.96
C LYS A 83 -3.88 17.36 -3.65
N ARG A 84 -2.55 17.39 -3.60
CA ARG A 84 -1.75 18.41 -4.28
C ARG A 84 -1.93 18.37 -5.79
N ALA A 85 -2.07 17.16 -6.35
CA ALA A 85 -2.26 16.96 -7.77
C ALA A 85 -3.73 17.09 -8.21
N ASN A 86 -4.64 17.31 -7.28
CA ASN A 86 -6.10 17.39 -7.53
C ASN A 86 -6.69 16.09 -8.06
N PHE A 87 -6.20 14.95 -7.58
CA PHE A 87 -6.76 13.65 -7.90
C PHE A 87 -7.52 13.07 -6.71
N PRO A 88 -8.66 12.39 -6.94
CA PRO A 88 -9.46 11.79 -5.86
C PRO A 88 -8.99 10.39 -5.46
N LEU A 89 -7.73 10.06 -5.65
CA LEU A 89 -7.19 8.74 -5.38
C LEU A 89 -7.45 8.32 -3.93
N GLN A 90 -8.04 7.15 -3.76
CA GLN A 90 -8.35 6.59 -2.45
C GLN A 90 -7.41 5.45 -2.09
N VAL A 91 -7.14 5.34 -0.80
CA VAL A 91 -6.22 4.36 -0.23
C VAL A 91 -6.88 3.72 0.98
N LYS A 92 -6.91 2.39 1.01
CA LYS A 92 -7.38 1.65 2.18
C LYS A 92 -6.21 1.02 2.90
N VAL A 93 -6.33 0.92 4.23
CA VAL A 93 -5.42 0.14 5.06
C VAL A 93 -6.28 -0.93 5.75
N GLU A 94 -5.95 -2.19 5.50
CA GLU A 94 -6.68 -3.33 6.05
C GLU A 94 -5.72 -4.28 6.74
N GLU A 95 -6.15 -4.84 7.87
CA GLU A 95 -5.38 -5.90 8.52
C GLU A 95 -5.26 -7.10 7.59
N GLU A 96 -4.07 -7.65 7.52
CA GLU A 96 -3.77 -8.80 6.68
C GLU A 96 -4.49 -10.07 7.13
#